data_82a5e51e72681eb4aaf1f9eca7816b30
#
_entry.id   82a5e51e72681eb4aaf1f9eca7816b30
#
_cell.length_a   1.000
_cell.length_b   1.000
_cell.length_c   1.000
_cell.angle_alpha   90.00
_cell.angle_beta   90.00
_cell.angle_gamma   90.00
#
_symmetry.space_group_name_H-M   'P 1'
#
loop_
_entity.id
_entity.type
_entity.pdbx_description
1 polymer ?
#
loop_
_entity_poly.entity_id
_entity_poly.type
_entity_poly.pdbx_seq_one_letter_code
_entity_poly.pdbx_strand_id
1 'polypeptide(L)'
;MITGKQQFIYVTFQEEGIHRYPAAAHDPKLKTGEWNDVSFLGVEHRHIFHFRVELEVMHDDRDVEFIQFKRELQNLYRNNMMTLDHKSCEMISDELARYINEKYPEREIRIQVAEDGENGSYTVYRPSVALDEWIEIEEGA
;
A
#
# COMPACT_ATOMS: atom_id res chain seq x y z
N MET A 1 -7.39 33.87 5.59
CA MET A 1 -6.11 33.75 6.31
C MET A 1 -5.71 32.28 6.37
N ILE A 2 -4.45 32.00 6.05
CA ILE A 2 -3.94 30.64 6.18
C ILE A 2 -3.42 30.47 7.60
N THR A 3 -3.96 29.52 8.35
CA THR A 3 -3.61 29.28 9.75
C THR A 3 -2.78 28.01 9.97
N GLY A 4 -2.54 27.26 8.92
CA GLY A 4 -1.70 26.06 8.99
C GLY A 4 -1.61 25.39 7.63
N LYS A 5 -0.64 24.51 7.48
CA LYS A 5 -0.53 23.67 6.30
C LYS A 5 0.01 22.30 6.67
N GLN A 6 -0.37 21.32 5.89
CA GLN A 6 0.19 19.98 5.90
C GLN A 6 0.71 19.73 4.49
N GLN A 7 1.93 19.26 4.38
CA GLN A 7 2.61 19.14 3.11
C GLN A 7 3.17 17.74 2.95
N PHE A 8 3.03 17.21 1.74
CA PHE A 8 3.47 15.87 1.40
C PHE A 8 4.35 15.90 0.16
N ILE A 9 5.37 15.06 0.14
CA ILE A 9 5.96 14.63 -1.12
C ILE A 9 5.22 13.38 -1.59
N TYR A 10 5.22 13.12 -2.89
CA TYR A 10 4.68 11.86 -3.38
C TYR A 10 5.59 11.26 -4.42
N VAL A 11 5.54 9.94 -4.50
CA VAL A 11 6.23 9.16 -5.52
C VAL A 11 5.26 8.15 -6.10
N THR A 12 5.46 7.81 -7.38
CA THR A 12 4.71 6.74 -8.02
C THR A 12 5.69 5.76 -8.64
N PHE A 13 5.35 4.49 -8.60
CA PHE A 13 6.14 3.45 -9.24
C PHE A 13 5.26 2.24 -9.52
N GLN A 14 5.80 1.30 -10.29
CA GLN A 14 5.11 0.09 -10.69
C GLN A 14 5.99 -1.12 -10.38
N GLU A 15 5.37 -2.19 -9.93
CA GLU A 15 6.03 -3.46 -9.71
C GLU A 15 5.13 -4.59 -10.21
N GLU A 16 5.73 -5.55 -10.89
CA GLU A 16 5.03 -6.71 -11.40
C GLU A 16 4.94 -7.78 -10.32
N GLY A 17 3.77 -8.38 -10.16
CA GLY A 17 3.57 -9.43 -9.18
C GLY A 17 2.60 -10.50 -9.64
N ILE A 18 2.73 -11.67 -9.04
CA ILE A 18 1.83 -12.81 -9.24
C ILE A 18 1.16 -13.09 -7.92
N HIS A 19 -0.17 -13.17 -7.91
CA HIS A 19 -0.91 -13.50 -6.70
C HIS A 19 -2.17 -14.30 -7.04
N ARG A 20 -2.80 -14.78 -5.99
CA ARG A 20 -4.12 -15.40 -6.08
C ARG A 20 -4.91 -15.13 -4.82
N TYR A 21 -6.21 -15.24 -4.95
CA TYR A 21 -7.13 -15.14 -3.83
C TYR A 21 -7.86 -16.49 -3.66
N PRO A 22 -7.31 -17.41 -2.83
CA PRO A 22 -7.85 -18.78 -2.75
C PRO A 22 -9.33 -18.85 -2.39
N ALA A 23 -9.82 -17.96 -1.52
CA ALA A 23 -11.22 -17.97 -1.11
C ALA A 23 -12.18 -17.75 -2.28
N ALA A 24 -11.74 -17.07 -3.34
CA ALA A 24 -12.59 -16.81 -4.50
C ALA A 24 -13.02 -18.09 -5.22
N ALA A 25 -12.25 -19.17 -5.11
CA ALA A 25 -12.58 -20.45 -5.73
C ALA A 25 -13.68 -21.21 -4.96
N HIS A 26 -13.98 -20.85 -3.73
CA HIS A 26 -14.85 -21.60 -2.83
C HIS A 26 -15.99 -20.80 -2.23
N ASP A 27 -15.78 -19.51 -1.96
CA ASP A 27 -16.76 -18.66 -1.30
C ASP A 27 -17.95 -18.37 -2.23
N PRO A 28 -19.18 -18.76 -1.85
CA PRO A 28 -20.36 -18.51 -2.70
C PRO A 28 -20.63 -17.03 -3.00
N LYS A 29 -20.11 -16.12 -2.18
CA LYS A 29 -20.24 -14.68 -2.43
C LYS A 29 -19.36 -14.23 -3.58
N LEU A 30 -18.30 -14.98 -3.87
CA LEU A 30 -17.32 -14.67 -4.90
C LEU A 30 -17.49 -15.60 -6.11
N LYS A 31 -17.74 -16.88 -5.86
CA LYS A 31 -18.06 -17.87 -6.90
C LYS A 31 -19.57 -17.95 -7.06
N THR A 32 -20.13 -16.98 -7.74
CA THR A 32 -21.57 -16.84 -7.87
C THR A 32 -22.15 -17.55 -9.10
N GLY A 33 -21.34 -17.80 -10.11
CA GLY A 33 -21.80 -18.34 -11.40
C GLY A 33 -22.60 -17.34 -12.21
N GLU A 34 -22.61 -16.09 -11.81
CA GLU A 34 -23.38 -15.02 -12.45
C GLU A 34 -22.46 -13.90 -12.93
N TRP A 35 -23.02 -12.73 -13.29
CA TRP A 35 -22.28 -11.62 -13.85
C TRP A 35 -21.18 -11.05 -12.92
N ASN A 36 -21.35 -11.21 -11.60
CA ASN A 36 -20.41 -10.73 -10.61
C ASN A 36 -19.45 -11.80 -10.09
N ASP A 37 -19.41 -12.95 -10.74
CA ASP A 37 -18.50 -14.04 -10.38
C ASP A 37 -17.05 -13.61 -10.52
N VAL A 38 -16.26 -13.81 -9.47
CA VAL A 38 -14.83 -13.52 -9.44
C VAL A 38 -14.02 -14.74 -9.02
N SER A 39 -14.55 -15.95 -9.25
CA SER A 39 -13.88 -17.20 -8.88
C SER A 39 -12.51 -17.38 -9.57
N PHE A 40 -12.31 -16.74 -10.72
CA PHE A 40 -11.02 -16.78 -11.43
C PHE A 40 -9.88 -16.20 -10.58
N LEU A 41 -10.16 -15.38 -9.59
CA LEU A 41 -9.15 -14.83 -8.69
C LEU A 41 -8.49 -15.92 -7.82
N GLY A 42 -9.10 -17.10 -7.74
CA GLY A 42 -8.52 -18.25 -7.04
C GLY A 42 -7.35 -18.88 -7.75
N VAL A 43 -7.17 -18.58 -9.03
CA VAL A 43 -6.03 -19.07 -9.84
C VAL A 43 -4.94 -18.01 -9.82
N GLU A 44 -3.68 -18.45 -9.82
CA GLU A 44 -2.56 -17.51 -9.92
C GLU A 44 -2.72 -16.64 -11.16
N HIS A 45 -2.55 -15.34 -10.97
CA HIS A 45 -2.64 -14.37 -12.05
C HIS A 45 -1.66 -13.25 -11.81
N ARG A 46 -1.31 -12.59 -12.89
CA ARG A 46 -0.27 -11.58 -12.90
C ARG A 46 -0.88 -10.20 -13.04
N HIS A 47 -0.37 -9.26 -12.25
CA HIS A 47 -0.74 -7.85 -12.34
C HIS A 47 0.48 -6.96 -12.38
N ILE A 48 0.32 -5.78 -12.92
CA ILE A 48 1.23 -4.68 -12.66
C ILE A 48 0.63 -3.86 -11.53
N PHE A 49 1.31 -3.88 -10.38
CA PHE A 49 0.87 -3.11 -9.22
C PHE A 49 1.37 -1.69 -9.36
N HIS A 50 0.45 -0.73 -9.24
CA HIS A 50 0.75 0.69 -9.30
C HIS A 50 0.71 1.25 -7.88
N PHE A 51 1.78 1.91 -7.50
CA PHE A 51 1.93 2.51 -6.18
C PHE A 51 1.92 4.02 -6.29
N ARG A 52 1.21 4.66 -5.39
CA ARG A 52 1.36 6.08 -5.11
C ARG A 52 1.53 6.22 -3.61
N VAL A 53 2.66 6.77 -3.19
CA VAL A 53 3.00 6.93 -1.78
C VAL A 53 3.20 8.41 -1.50
N GLU A 54 2.48 8.92 -0.51
CA GLU A 54 2.59 10.29 -0.04
C GLU A 54 3.16 10.27 1.38
N LEU A 55 4.20 11.03 1.61
CA LEU A 55 4.86 11.13 2.91
C LEU A 55 4.85 12.58 3.36
N GLU A 56 4.33 12.81 4.55
CA GLU A 56 4.33 14.14 5.16
C GLU A 56 5.76 14.62 5.38
N VAL A 57 6.02 15.87 5.01
CA VAL A 57 7.32 16.52 5.23
C VAL A 57 7.16 17.71 6.18
N MET A 58 8.22 17.97 6.92
CA MET A 58 8.20 18.91 8.04
C MET A 58 8.74 20.30 7.69
N HIS A 59 9.37 20.43 6.54
CA HIS A 59 9.81 21.71 6.02
C HIS A 59 9.89 21.70 4.50
N ASP A 60 10.06 22.88 3.92
CA ASP A 60 9.92 23.13 2.49
C ASP A 60 11.15 22.79 1.66
N ASP A 61 12.28 22.53 2.28
CA ASP A 61 13.54 22.37 1.56
C ASP A 61 14.06 20.94 1.65
N ARG A 62 13.41 20.04 0.93
CA ARG A 62 13.86 18.65 0.76
C ARG A 62 14.09 17.92 2.08
N ASP A 63 13.15 18.03 3.00
CA ASP A 63 13.16 17.25 4.24
C ASP A 63 13.42 15.77 3.95
N VAL A 64 12.71 15.26 2.95
CA VAL A 64 12.98 13.95 2.35
C VAL A 64 13.08 14.15 0.85
N GLU A 65 14.20 13.71 0.26
CA GLU A 65 14.39 13.85 -1.18
C GLU A 65 13.59 12.75 -1.89
N PHE A 66 12.67 13.14 -2.79
CA PHE A 66 11.70 12.19 -3.33
C PHE A 66 12.27 11.18 -4.32
N ILE A 67 13.36 11.48 -5.04
CA ILE A 67 13.98 10.48 -5.93
C ILE A 67 14.63 9.37 -5.10
N GLN A 68 15.35 9.74 -4.03
CA GLN A 68 15.94 8.77 -3.11
C GLN A 68 14.85 7.95 -2.42
N PHE A 69 13.78 8.59 -2.00
CA PHE A 69 12.65 7.93 -1.37
C PHE A 69 12.02 6.90 -2.31
N LYS A 70 11.76 7.29 -3.55
CA LYS A 70 11.24 6.39 -4.58
C LYS A 70 12.13 5.18 -4.79
N ARG A 71 13.44 5.40 -4.93
CA ARG A 71 14.41 4.32 -5.14
C ARG A 71 14.48 3.37 -3.96
N GLU A 72 14.36 3.90 -2.75
CA GLU A 72 14.32 3.09 -1.55
C GLU A 72 13.11 2.15 -1.55
N LEU A 73 11.92 2.67 -1.87
CA LEU A 73 10.72 1.85 -1.91
C LEU A 73 10.78 0.81 -3.03
N GLN A 74 11.25 1.19 -4.20
CA GLN A 74 11.43 0.25 -5.30
C GLN A 74 12.38 -0.89 -4.93
N ASN A 75 13.43 -0.58 -4.18
CA ASN A 75 14.41 -1.57 -3.74
C ASN A 75 13.82 -2.67 -2.86
N LEU A 76 12.79 -2.35 -2.08
CA LEU A 76 12.13 -3.32 -1.21
C LEU A 76 11.56 -4.50 -2.00
N TYR A 77 11.04 -4.24 -3.18
CA TYR A 77 10.44 -5.26 -4.05
C TYR A 77 11.48 -5.91 -4.95
N ARG A 78 12.37 -5.11 -5.53
CA ARG A 78 13.40 -5.60 -6.46
C ARG A 78 14.44 -6.49 -5.80
N ASN A 79 14.72 -6.27 -4.51
CA ASN A 79 15.66 -7.10 -3.74
C ASN A 79 14.95 -8.17 -2.92
N ASN A 80 13.68 -8.45 -3.20
CA ASN A 80 12.87 -9.46 -2.51
C ASN A 80 12.77 -9.25 -0.98
N MET A 81 12.94 -8.02 -0.52
CA MET A 81 12.71 -7.68 0.88
C MET A 81 11.22 -7.69 1.20
N MET A 82 10.40 -7.37 0.20
CA MET A 82 8.96 -7.47 0.23
C MET A 82 8.49 -8.24 -0.99
N THR A 83 7.44 -9.01 -0.83
CA THR A 83 6.84 -9.77 -1.92
C THR A 83 5.38 -9.35 -2.10
N LEU A 84 4.88 -9.53 -3.31
CA LEU A 84 3.49 -9.24 -3.65
C LEU A 84 2.64 -10.51 -3.61
N ASP A 85 3.26 -11.66 -3.37
CA ASP A 85 2.64 -12.99 -3.43
C ASP A 85 1.53 -13.14 -2.37
N HIS A 86 0.36 -13.61 -2.80
CA HIS A 86 -0.82 -13.88 -1.97
C HIS A 86 -1.39 -12.67 -1.21
N LYS A 87 -0.90 -11.47 -1.43
CA LYS A 87 -1.32 -10.29 -0.69
C LYS A 87 -2.38 -9.50 -1.44
N SER A 88 -3.35 -9.01 -0.70
CA SER A 88 -4.28 -7.99 -1.21
C SER A 88 -3.58 -6.64 -1.31
N CYS A 89 -4.18 -5.71 -2.03
CA CYS A 89 -3.66 -4.33 -2.08
C CYS A 89 -3.57 -3.72 -0.69
N GLU A 90 -4.54 -3.99 0.17
CA GLU A 90 -4.56 -3.49 1.55
C GLU A 90 -3.40 -4.05 2.37
N MET A 91 -3.10 -5.33 2.23
CA MET A 91 -1.98 -5.97 2.93
C MET A 91 -0.64 -5.44 2.45
N ILE A 92 -0.49 -5.24 1.15
CA ILE A 92 0.71 -4.64 0.56
C ILE A 92 0.91 -3.23 1.11
N SER A 93 -0.16 -2.45 1.17
CA SER A 93 -0.15 -1.10 1.71
C SER A 93 0.30 -1.07 3.17
N ASP A 94 -0.26 -1.92 4.02
CA ASP A 94 0.08 -1.97 5.44
C ASP A 94 1.54 -2.33 5.67
N GLU A 95 2.05 -3.30 4.93
CA GLU A 95 3.44 -3.73 5.03
C GLU A 95 4.39 -2.60 4.63
N LEU A 96 4.09 -1.91 3.55
CA LEU A 96 4.87 -0.78 3.08
C LEU A 96 4.83 0.38 4.09
N ALA A 97 3.66 0.66 4.66
CA ALA A 97 3.48 1.71 5.64
C ALA A 97 4.29 1.45 6.91
N ARG A 98 4.38 0.20 7.36
CA ARG A 98 5.20 -0.17 8.52
C ARG A 98 6.66 0.13 8.27
N TYR A 99 7.17 -0.25 7.10
CA TYR A 99 8.55 0.06 6.74
C TYR A 99 8.81 1.57 6.75
N ILE A 100 7.92 2.34 6.13
CA ILE A 100 8.08 3.80 6.05
C ILE A 100 8.02 4.42 7.44
N ASN A 101 7.10 3.98 8.29
CA ASN A 101 6.93 4.50 9.64
C ASN A 101 8.15 4.22 10.53
N GLU A 102 8.81 3.10 10.36
CA GLU A 102 10.04 2.80 11.10
C GLU A 102 11.17 3.76 10.74
N LYS A 103 11.28 4.09 9.48
CA LYS A 103 12.35 4.96 8.99
C LYS A 103 12.02 6.45 9.13
N TYR A 104 10.78 6.81 8.96
CA TYR A 104 10.28 8.18 9.00
C TYR A 104 9.13 8.27 10.01
N PRO A 105 9.42 8.18 11.32
CA PRO A 105 8.35 8.13 12.32
C PRO A 105 7.62 9.45 12.47
N GLU A 106 6.41 9.36 13.03
CA GLU A 106 5.58 10.53 13.39
C GLU A 106 5.16 11.39 12.21
N ARG A 107 4.92 10.76 11.05
CA ARG A 107 4.46 11.44 9.84
C ARG A 107 3.20 10.79 9.33
N GLU A 108 2.30 11.57 8.79
CA GLU A 108 1.17 11.00 8.05
C GLU A 108 1.67 10.39 6.75
N ILE A 109 1.19 9.20 6.46
CA ILE A 109 1.54 8.44 5.26
C ILE A 109 0.25 8.10 4.55
N ARG A 110 0.21 8.29 3.23
CA ARG A 110 -0.94 7.91 2.41
C ARG A 110 -0.45 7.02 1.29
N ILE A 111 -1.07 5.84 1.15
CA ILE A 111 -0.64 4.85 0.18
C ILE A 111 -1.81 4.40 -0.66
N GLN A 112 -1.63 4.45 -1.96
CA GLN A 112 -2.53 3.88 -2.94
C GLN A 112 -1.81 2.70 -3.59
N VAL A 113 -2.46 1.54 -3.59
CA VAL A 113 -1.98 0.35 -4.29
C VAL A 113 -3.09 -0.09 -5.22
N ALA A 114 -2.79 -0.16 -6.52
CA ALA A 114 -3.78 -0.52 -7.52
C ALA A 114 -3.28 -1.67 -8.39
N GLU A 115 -4.19 -2.55 -8.78
CA GLU A 115 -3.93 -3.60 -9.74
C GLU A 115 -4.20 -3.06 -11.13
N ASP A 116 -3.17 -3.07 -11.99
CA ASP A 116 -3.24 -2.61 -13.37
C ASP A 116 -3.73 -1.16 -13.53
N GLY A 117 -3.66 -0.39 -12.44
CA GLY A 117 -4.13 0.99 -12.45
C GLY A 117 -5.65 1.16 -12.45
N GLU A 118 -6.42 0.10 -12.28
CA GLU A 118 -7.88 0.15 -12.39
C GLU A 118 -8.60 0.07 -11.04
N ASN A 119 -8.17 -0.85 -10.19
CA ASN A 119 -8.80 -1.10 -8.90
C ASN A 119 -7.72 -1.22 -7.83
N GLY A 120 -8.04 -0.81 -6.63
CA GLY A 120 -7.06 -0.93 -5.56
C GLY A 120 -7.56 -0.39 -4.24
N SER A 121 -6.61 -0.10 -3.35
CA SER A 121 -6.87 0.47 -2.04
C SER A 121 -6.21 1.84 -1.90
N TYR A 122 -6.79 2.67 -1.05
CA TYR A 122 -6.22 3.95 -0.63
C TYR A 122 -6.32 4.01 0.89
N THR A 123 -5.18 4.14 1.56
CA THR A 123 -5.13 4.11 3.02
C THR A 123 -4.36 5.30 3.55
N VAL A 124 -4.91 5.92 4.59
CA VAL A 124 -4.29 7.04 5.29
C VAL A 124 -3.86 6.56 6.67
N TYR A 125 -2.56 6.68 6.95
CA TYR A 125 -1.96 6.28 8.22
C TYR A 125 -1.56 7.52 8.99
N ARG A 126 -2.14 7.71 10.17
CA ARG A 126 -1.94 8.92 10.98
C ARG A 126 -1.11 8.64 12.22
N PRO A 127 -0.06 9.44 12.45
CA PRO A 127 0.85 9.22 13.56
C PRO A 127 0.31 9.68 14.92
N SER A 128 -0.71 10.51 14.91
CA SER A 128 -1.25 11.14 16.12
C SER A 128 -1.82 10.16 17.13
N VAL A 129 -2.00 8.91 16.76
CA VAL A 129 -2.59 7.90 17.63
C VAL A 129 -1.59 6.80 17.92
N ALA A 130 -0.34 7.09 17.75
CA ALA A 130 0.74 6.30 18.29
C ALA A 130 0.80 4.82 17.86
N LEU A 131 1.86 4.18 18.34
CA LEU A 131 2.12 2.76 18.15
C LEU A 131 0.97 1.85 18.60
N ASP A 132 0.22 2.28 19.61
CA ASP A 132 -0.89 1.49 20.14
C ASP A 132 -2.00 1.26 19.10
N GLU A 133 -2.30 2.28 18.30
CA GLU A 133 -3.30 2.14 17.25
C GLU A 133 -2.82 1.21 16.13
N TRP A 134 -1.55 1.25 15.79
CA TRP A 134 -0.97 0.32 14.83
C TRP A 134 -1.09 -1.13 15.31
N ILE A 135 -0.86 -1.35 16.60
CA ILE A 135 -0.98 -2.67 17.21
C ILE A 135 -2.42 -3.15 17.17
N GLU A 136 -3.38 -2.27 17.48
CA GLU A 136 -4.81 -2.58 17.40
C GLU A 136 -5.25 -2.94 15.99
N ILE A 137 -4.77 -2.24 14.98
CA ILE A 137 -5.06 -2.56 13.58
C ILE A 137 -4.54 -3.95 13.23
N GLU A 138 -3.35 -4.32 13.67
CA GLU A 138 -2.78 -5.64 13.44
C GLU A 138 -3.58 -6.74 14.13
N GLU A 139 -4.00 -6.52 15.38
CA GLU A 139 -4.76 -7.47 16.16
C GLU A 139 -6.21 -7.57 15.70
N GLY A 140 -6.78 -6.48 15.22
CA GLY A 140 -8.15 -6.41 14.73
C GLY A 140 -8.33 -6.94 13.33
N ALA A 141 -7.25 -7.14 12.61
CA ALA A 141 -7.29 -7.69 11.26
C ALA A 141 -7.35 -9.20 11.29
#